data_455a71562f19c6acec7ddccc4521b6c1
#
_entry.id   455a71562f19c6acec7ddccc4521b6c1
#
_cell.length_a   1.000
_cell.length_b   1.000
_cell.length_c   1.000
_cell.angle_alpha   90.00
_cell.angle_beta   90.00
_cell.angle_gamma   90.00
#
_symmetry.space_group_name_H-M   'P 1'
#
loop_
_entity.id
_entity.type
_entity.pdbx_description
1 polymer ?
#
loop_
_entity_poly.entity_id
_entity_poly.type
_entity_poly.pdbx_seq_one_letter_code
_entity_poly.pdbx_strand_id
1 'polypeptide(L)'
;IENAGRWRGYGADVWGLTACDGPGDFTQTIDGVSRQFFSYSARGPGDRDDGTLAPTAAASSIAFAPDIAIPAVRAMHDRYGQGIYGKYGFLDAFNPTLTNPPEPLKHGEIVPGIGWVDKDYLGIDQGPIVAMIENHRTGLIWKTMRRNPHLRRGLLRAGFTGGWLNG
;
A
#
# COMPACT_ATOMS: atom_id res chain seq x y z
N ILE A 1 6.47 7.79 -8.32
CA ILE A 1 6.76 8.57 -9.54
C ILE A 1 8.02 8.05 -10.23
N GLU A 2 9.14 7.88 -9.50
CA GLU A 2 10.39 7.37 -10.10
C GLU A 2 10.24 6.01 -10.79
N ASN A 3 9.39 5.13 -10.24
CA ASN A 3 9.15 3.80 -10.78
C ASN A 3 8.02 3.73 -11.82
N ALA A 4 7.32 4.84 -12.08
CA ALA A 4 6.20 4.85 -13.02
C ALA A 4 6.57 4.46 -14.46
N GLY A 5 7.82 4.73 -14.88
CA GLY A 5 8.34 4.30 -16.17
C GLY A 5 8.80 2.82 -16.21
N ARG A 6 8.93 2.15 -15.06
CA ARG A 6 9.43 0.77 -14.96
C ARG A 6 8.32 -0.27 -14.91
N TRP A 7 7.18 0.11 -14.36
CA TRP A 7 6.05 -0.79 -14.09
C TRP A 7 4.74 -0.19 -14.61
N ARG A 8 3.93 -1.01 -15.24
CA ARG A 8 2.68 -0.58 -15.91
C ARG A 8 1.67 0.06 -14.93
N GLY A 9 1.63 -0.38 -13.68
CA GLY A 9 0.62 0.06 -12.70
C GLY A 9 0.89 1.41 -12.07
N TYR A 10 2.15 1.81 -11.98
CA TYR A 10 2.53 3.02 -11.26
C TYR A 10 2.18 4.31 -12.02
N GLY A 11 1.76 5.32 -11.26
CA GLY A 11 1.47 6.65 -11.75
C GLY A 11 1.41 7.66 -10.62
N ALA A 12 1.18 8.92 -10.94
CA ALA A 12 1.03 9.99 -9.95
C ALA A 12 -0.15 9.74 -8.99
N ASP A 13 -1.17 9.06 -9.47
CA ASP A 13 -2.42 8.75 -8.78
C ASP A 13 -2.65 7.24 -8.55
N VAL A 14 -1.66 6.39 -8.83
CA VAL A 14 -1.71 4.94 -8.55
C VAL A 14 -0.39 4.52 -7.92
N TRP A 15 -0.41 4.30 -6.62
CA TRP A 15 0.78 3.96 -5.84
C TRP A 15 0.40 3.30 -4.51
N GLY A 16 1.36 2.64 -3.91
CA GLY A 16 1.29 2.03 -2.59
C GLY A 16 2.37 0.98 -2.46
N LEU A 17 3.36 1.21 -1.61
CA LEU A 17 4.44 0.27 -1.34
C LEU A 17 4.47 -0.05 0.15
N THR A 18 4.47 -1.34 0.46
CA THR A 18 4.60 -1.88 1.81
C THR A 18 5.01 -3.34 1.74
N ALA A 19 5.20 -3.97 2.87
CA ALA A 19 5.25 -5.42 2.96
C ALA A 19 3.86 -5.97 2.63
N CYS A 20 3.76 -6.82 1.62
CA CYS A 20 2.52 -7.43 1.18
C CYS A 20 2.81 -8.75 0.45
N ASP A 21 1.79 -9.56 0.26
CA ASP A 21 1.86 -10.76 -0.54
C ASP A 21 2.10 -10.44 -2.02
N GLY A 22 2.50 -11.43 -2.78
CA GLY A 22 2.76 -11.32 -4.20
C GLY A 22 2.54 -12.63 -4.94
N PRO A 23 2.67 -12.61 -6.26
CA PRO A 23 2.23 -13.73 -7.12
C PRO A 23 3.03 -15.02 -6.92
N GLY A 24 4.30 -14.92 -6.58
CA GLY A 24 5.21 -16.06 -6.49
C GLY A 24 6.67 -15.64 -6.67
N ASP A 25 7.59 -16.56 -6.39
CA ASP A 25 9.04 -16.34 -6.53
C ASP A 25 9.50 -16.85 -7.89
N PHE A 26 9.42 -16.02 -8.93
CA PHE A 26 9.83 -16.37 -10.29
C PHE A 26 10.36 -15.16 -11.06
N THR A 27 11.01 -15.43 -12.18
CA THR A 27 11.47 -14.40 -13.12
C THR A 27 10.72 -14.53 -14.44
N GLN A 28 10.29 -13.40 -15.00
CA GLN A 28 9.62 -13.34 -16.29
C GLN A 28 10.15 -12.18 -17.13
N THR A 29 10.30 -12.41 -18.44
CA THR A 29 10.58 -11.33 -19.38
C THR A 29 9.27 -10.66 -19.82
N ILE A 30 9.13 -9.37 -19.52
CA ILE A 30 7.99 -8.55 -19.92
C ILE A 30 8.52 -7.36 -20.69
N ASP A 31 8.01 -7.15 -21.90
CA ASP A 31 8.45 -6.08 -22.83
C ASP A 31 9.98 -6.05 -23.03
N GLY A 32 10.60 -7.23 -23.15
CA GLY A 32 12.04 -7.38 -23.35
C GLY A 32 12.90 -7.18 -22.10
N VAL A 33 12.31 -6.92 -20.93
CA VAL A 33 13.01 -6.72 -19.67
C VAL A 33 12.77 -7.91 -18.74
N SER A 34 13.85 -8.49 -18.22
CA SER A 34 13.78 -9.54 -17.20
C SER A 34 13.33 -8.91 -15.87
N ARG A 35 12.25 -9.44 -15.30
CA ARG A 35 11.62 -8.94 -14.07
C ARG A 35 11.49 -10.08 -13.07
N GLN A 36 11.92 -9.83 -11.84
CA GLN A 36 11.74 -10.78 -10.73
C GLN A 36 10.47 -10.42 -9.98
N PHE A 37 9.67 -11.44 -9.67
CA PHE A 37 8.49 -11.35 -8.79
C PHE A 37 8.76 -12.08 -7.48
N PHE A 38 8.02 -11.73 -6.44
CA PHE A 38 8.17 -12.29 -5.10
C PHE A 38 6.82 -12.77 -4.57
N SER A 39 6.82 -13.89 -3.84
CA SER A 39 5.63 -14.40 -3.14
C SER A 39 5.24 -13.52 -1.95
N TYR A 40 6.24 -12.94 -1.30
CA TYR A 40 6.11 -11.93 -0.24
C TYR A 40 7.33 -11.02 -0.28
N SER A 41 7.13 -9.74 -0.08
CA SER A 41 8.27 -8.81 0.00
C SER A 41 7.91 -7.55 0.78
N ALA A 42 8.88 -7.06 1.56
CA ALA A 42 8.86 -5.69 2.06
C ALA A 42 9.34 -4.75 0.93
N ARG A 43 8.40 -4.34 0.09
CA ARG A 43 8.65 -3.55 -1.09
C ARG A 43 8.91 -2.09 -0.74
N GLY A 44 9.96 -1.54 -1.33
CA GLY A 44 10.33 -0.14 -1.18
C GLY A 44 10.74 0.48 -2.53
N PRO A 45 10.84 1.82 -2.61
CA PRO A 45 11.27 2.49 -3.84
C PRO A 45 12.69 2.05 -4.23
N GLY A 46 12.81 1.35 -5.36
CA GLY A 46 14.09 0.86 -5.88
C GLY A 46 14.63 -0.40 -5.20
N ASP A 47 13.95 -0.91 -4.16
CA ASP A 47 14.34 -2.15 -3.49
C ASP A 47 13.19 -3.15 -3.51
N ARG A 48 13.47 -4.38 -4.04
CA ARG A 48 12.51 -5.47 -4.16
C ARG A 48 11.17 -5.07 -4.79
N ASP A 49 11.20 -4.07 -5.65
CA ASP A 49 10.05 -3.58 -6.39
C ASP A 49 9.80 -4.48 -7.59
N ASP A 50 8.70 -5.20 -7.58
CA ASP A 50 8.24 -6.08 -8.65
C ASP A 50 6.98 -5.56 -9.36
N GLY A 51 6.62 -4.31 -9.13
CA GLY A 51 5.41 -3.69 -9.70
C GLY A 51 4.13 -4.01 -8.93
N THR A 52 4.23 -4.73 -7.81
CA THR A 52 3.09 -4.99 -6.93
C THR A 52 2.74 -3.74 -6.13
N LEU A 53 1.46 -3.42 -6.11
CA LEU A 53 0.86 -2.25 -5.48
C LEU A 53 -0.02 -2.69 -4.32
N ALA A 54 0.09 -2.00 -3.18
CA ALA A 54 -0.76 -2.18 -2.03
C ALA A 54 -1.66 -0.94 -1.84
N PRO A 55 -2.93 -0.97 -2.25
CA PRO A 55 -3.87 0.14 -2.06
C PRO A 55 -4.02 0.52 -0.59
N THR A 56 -3.85 -0.47 0.29
CA THR A 56 -3.92 -0.35 1.74
C THR A 56 -2.87 0.63 2.27
N ALA A 57 -1.66 0.63 1.71
CA ALA A 57 -0.60 1.57 2.07
C ALA A 57 -0.96 3.03 1.71
N ALA A 58 -1.55 3.25 0.53
CA ALA A 58 -2.01 4.58 0.14
C ALA A 58 -3.16 5.06 1.03
N ALA A 59 -4.15 4.20 1.29
CA ALA A 59 -5.32 4.53 2.11
C ALA A 59 -4.93 4.83 3.57
N SER A 60 -4.01 4.08 4.15
CA SER A 60 -3.52 4.31 5.51
C SER A 60 -2.64 5.56 5.66
N SER A 61 -2.18 6.13 4.54
CA SER A 61 -1.37 7.37 4.54
C SER A 61 -2.22 8.65 4.60
N ILE A 62 -3.55 8.56 4.55
CA ILE A 62 -4.48 9.71 4.44
C ILE A 62 -4.32 10.76 5.54
N ALA A 63 -3.95 10.36 6.76
CA ALA A 63 -3.76 11.29 7.87
C ALA A 63 -2.49 12.16 7.76
N PHE A 64 -1.54 11.74 6.91
CA PHE A 64 -0.25 12.41 6.73
C PHE A 64 -0.20 13.25 5.46
N ALA A 65 -0.80 12.75 4.38
CA ALA A 65 -0.74 13.37 3.07
C ALA A 65 -2.09 13.22 2.33
N PRO A 66 -3.19 13.82 2.82
CA PRO A 66 -4.52 13.65 2.24
C PRO A 66 -4.60 14.09 0.79
N ASP A 67 -3.86 15.14 0.41
CA ASP A 67 -3.91 15.73 -0.93
C ASP A 67 -3.38 14.79 -2.03
N ILE A 68 -2.55 13.82 -1.67
CA ILE A 68 -2.07 12.78 -2.59
C ILE A 68 -2.70 11.42 -2.32
N ALA A 69 -3.02 11.07 -1.08
CA ALA A 69 -3.62 9.79 -0.73
C ALA A 69 -5.07 9.66 -1.22
N ILE A 70 -5.89 10.69 -1.07
CA ILE A 70 -7.31 10.66 -1.49
C ILE A 70 -7.43 10.49 -3.02
N PRO A 71 -6.74 11.28 -3.86
CA PRO A 71 -6.74 11.04 -5.30
C PRO A 71 -6.27 9.64 -5.69
N ALA A 72 -5.21 9.13 -5.04
CA ALA A 72 -4.68 7.79 -5.33
C ALA A 72 -5.69 6.68 -5.00
N VAL A 73 -6.31 6.74 -3.83
CA VAL A 73 -7.35 5.78 -3.42
C VAL A 73 -8.53 5.78 -4.40
N ARG A 74 -8.99 6.98 -4.81
CA ARG A 74 -10.06 7.12 -5.81
C ARG A 74 -9.66 6.56 -7.15
N ALA A 75 -8.47 6.91 -7.65
CA ALA A 75 -7.99 6.42 -8.95
C ALA A 75 -7.84 4.90 -8.99
N MET A 76 -7.33 4.29 -7.91
CA MET A 76 -7.25 2.83 -7.81
C MET A 76 -8.63 2.19 -7.76
N HIS A 77 -9.57 2.76 -7.00
CA HIS A 77 -10.96 2.29 -6.95
C HIS A 77 -11.64 2.40 -8.33
N ASP A 78 -11.51 3.53 -9.01
CA ASP A 78 -12.20 3.79 -10.29
C ASP A 78 -11.64 2.93 -11.42
N ARG A 79 -10.31 2.67 -11.43
CA ARG A 79 -9.65 1.89 -12.50
C ARG A 79 -9.70 0.39 -12.27
N TYR A 80 -9.57 -0.05 -11.04
CA TYR A 80 -9.36 -1.46 -10.69
C TYR A 80 -10.37 -2.01 -9.67
N GLY A 81 -11.26 -1.16 -9.14
CA GLY A 81 -12.12 -1.50 -8.00
C GLY A 81 -12.95 -2.77 -8.17
N GLN A 82 -13.35 -3.10 -9.41
CA GLN A 82 -14.09 -4.34 -9.67
C GLN A 82 -13.32 -5.62 -9.30
N GLY A 83 -12.00 -5.57 -9.24
CA GLY A 83 -11.17 -6.72 -8.89
C GLY A 83 -10.38 -6.57 -7.59
N ILE A 84 -10.14 -5.33 -7.12
CA ILE A 84 -9.30 -5.08 -5.93
C ILE A 84 -10.07 -4.51 -4.75
N TYR A 85 -11.39 -4.29 -4.87
CA TYR A 85 -12.22 -3.71 -3.82
C TYR A 85 -13.49 -4.54 -3.62
N GLY A 86 -13.76 -4.95 -2.41
CA GLY A 86 -14.90 -5.79 -2.09
C GLY A 86 -15.56 -5.43 -0.76
N LYS A 87 -16.16 -6.43 -0.12
CA LYS A 87 -17.00 -6.24 1.07
C LYS A 87 -16.34 -5.49 2.22
N TYR A 88 -15.04 -5.67 2.41
CA TYR A 88 -14.29 -5.09 3.53
C TYR A 88 -13.30 -4.01 3.08
N GLY A 89 -13.43 -3.48 1.86
CA GLY A 89 -12.54 -2.47 1.32
C GLY A 89 -11.55 -3.05 0.30
N PHE A 90 -10.36 -2.49 0.24
CA PHE A 90 -9.31 -2.97 -0.65
C PHE A 90 -8.75 -4.32 -0.19
N LEU A 91 -8.46 -5.19 -1.16
CA LEU A 91 -7.63 -6.38 -0.98
C LEU A 91 -6.18 -5.98 -0.69
N ASP A 92 -5.37 -6.91 -0.20
CA ASP A 92 -3.98 -6.63 0.21
C ASP A 92 -3.17 -5.99 -0.92
N ALA A 93 -3.05 -6.66 -2.06
CA ALA A 93 -2.18 -6.23 -3.13
C ALA A 93 -2.68 -6.60 -4.53
N PHE A 94 -2.15 -5.93 -5.56
CA PHE A 94 -2.36 -6.28 -6.97
C PHE A 94 -1.16 -5.86 -7.82
N ASN A 95 -1.04 -6.47 -9.02
CA ASN A 95 0.04 -6.16 -9.94
C ASN A 95 -0.47 -6.10 -11.38
N PRO A 96 -0.71 -4.90 -11.94
CA PRO A 96 -1.22 -4.76 -13.31
C PRO A 96 -0.19 -5.13 -14.39
N THR A 97 1.07 -5.29 -14.02
CA THR A 97 2.13 -5.68 -14.94
C THR A 97 2.10 -7.19 -15.24
N LEU A 98 1.65 -8.00 -14.28
CA LEU A 98 1.61 -9.46 -14.40
C LEU A 98 0.24 -9.94 -14.88
N THR A 99 0.16 -10.34 -16.15
CA THR A 99 -1.10 -10.82 -16.76
C THR A 99 -1.05 -12.29 -17.19
N ASN A 100 0.14 -12.86 -17.33
CA ASN A 100 0.34 -14.24 -17.75
C ASN A 100 1.58 -14.81 -17.05
N PRO A 101 1.44 -15.35 -15.84
CA PRO A 101 2.56 -15.86 -15.06
C PRO A 101 3.16 -17.12 -15.73
N PRO A 102 4.49 -17.31 -15.66
CA PRO A 102 5.16 -18.48 -16.24
C PRO A 102 4.98 -19.74 -15.39
N GLU A 103 4.58 -19.60 -14.13
CA GLU A 103 4.44 -20.65 -13.13
C GLU A 103 3.11 -20.50 -12.37
N PRO A 104 2.66 -21.56 -11.67
CA PRO A 104 1.50 -21.46 -10.78
C PRO A 104 1.67 -20.37 -9.72
N LEU A 105 0.64 -19.58 -9.54
CA LEU A 105 0.63 -18.52 -8.52
C LEU A 105 0.67 -19.13 -7.12
N LYS A 106 1.41 -18.50 -6.22
CA LYS A 106 1.43 -18.88 -4.81
C LYS A 106 0.26 -18.24 -4.05
N HIS A 107 -0.06 -17.00 -4.36
CA HIS A 107 -1.19 -16.26 -3.81
C HIS A 107 -2.00 -15.63 -4.94
N GLY A 108 -3.26 -15.34 -4.68
CA GLY A 108 -4.11 -14.59 -5.58
C GLY A 108 -4.48 -15.31 -6.88
N GLU A 109 -4.89 -14.52 -7.85
CA GLU A 109 -5.28 -14.97 -9.20
C GLU A 109 -5.04 -13.90 -10.26
N ILE A 110 -5.09 -14.27 -11.53
CA ILE A 110 -5.13 -13.30 -12.64
C ILE A 110 -6.57 -12.89 -12.89
N VAL A 111 -6.83 -11.60 -12.75
CA VAL A 111 -8.12 -10.98 -13.04
C VAL A 111 -8.05 -10.34 -14.43
N PRO A 112 -8.92 -10.76 -15.37
CA PRO A 112 -8.94 -10.18 -16.73
C PRO A 112 -9.09 -8.65 -16.70
N GLY A 113 -8.24 -7.97 -17.45
CA GLY A 113 -8.24 -6.51 -17.55
C GLY A 113 -7.52 -5.77 -16.40
N ILE A 114 -7.13 -6.49 -15.34
CA ILE A 114 -6.39 -5.91 -14.20
C ILE A 114 -4.96 -6.46 -14.14
N GLY A 115 -4.81 -7.78 -14.09
CA GLY A 115 -3.54 -8.47 -13.84
C GLY A 115 -3.64 -9.37 -12.61
N TRP A 116 -2.53 -9.60 -11.93
CA TRP A 116 -2.54 -10.35 -10.68
C TRP A 116 -3.22 -9.57 -9.56
N VAL A 117 -4.05 -10.24 -8.78
CA VAL A 117 -4.75 -9.69 -7.60
C VAL A 117 -4.68 -10.69 -6.46
N ASP A 118 -4.28 -10.24 -5.30
CA ASP A 118 -4.43 -11.01 -4.06
C ASP A 118 -5.90 -11.03 -3.62
N LYS A 119 -6.30 -12.05 -2.86
CA LYS A 119 -7.70 -12.23 -2.41
C LYS A 119 -7.90 -11.96 -0.94
N ASP A 120 -6.84 -11.67 -0.22
CA ASP A 120 -6.88 -11.57 1.22
C ASP A 120 -7.24 -10.17 1.73
N TYR A 121 -7.95 -10.16 2.85
CA TYR A 121 -8.15 -8.99 3.70
C TYR A 121 -7.35 -9.17 4.97
N LEU A 122 -6.29 -8.42 5.12
CA LEU A 122 -5.41 -8.54 6.27
C LEU A 122 -5.77 -7.52 7.36
N GLY A 123 -5.88 -7.97 8.59
CA GLY A 123 -6.19 -7.08 9.71
C GLY A 123 -5.13 -6.00 9.93
N ILE A 124 -3.88 -6.33 9.62
CA ILE A 124 -2.75 -5.40 9.69
C ILE A 124 -2.89 -4.24 8.69
N ASP A 125 -3.63 -4.42 7.60
CA ASP A 125 -3.90 -3.39 6.59
C ASP A 125 -5.18 -2.63 6.89
N GLN A 126 -6.26 -3.35 7.16
CA GLN A 126 -7.58 -2.75 7.38
C GLN A 126 -7.62 -1.90 8.65
N GLY A 127 -6.91 -2.32 9.69
CA GLY A 127 -6.81 -1.57 10.95
C GLY A 127 -6.23 -0.16 10.77
N PRO A 128 -5.05 -0.01 10.18
CA PRO A 128 -4.47 1.30 9.86
C PRO A 128 -5.35 2.16 8.94
N ILE A 129 -6.02 1.58 7.93
CA ILE A 129 -6.95 2.33 7.07
C ILE A 129 -8.05 2.98 7.92
N VAL A 130 -8.76 2.18 8.72
CA VAL A 130 -9.86 2.67 9.56
C VAL A 130 -9.34 3.71 10.56
N ALA A 131 -8.23 3.42 11.24
CA ALA A 131 -7.65 4.32 12.24
C ALA A 131 -7.19 5.65 11.61
N MET A 132 -6.55 5.61 10.44
CA MET A 132 -6.03 6.82 9.80
C MET A 132 -7.11 7.64 9.10
N ILE A 133 -8.16 7.03 8.56
CA ILE A 133 -9.33 7.76 8.06
C ILE A 133 -10.02 8.48 9.22
N GLU A 134 -10.25 7.81 10.35
CA GLU A 134 -10.85 8.45 11.52
C GLU A 134 -9.94 9.55 12.07
N ASN A 135 -8.63 9.32 12.08
CA ASN A 135 -7.68 10.32 12.53
C ASN A 135 -7.67 11.57 11.60
N HIS A 136 -7.78 11.38 10.29
CA HIS A 136 -7.92 12.48 9.33
C HIS A 136 -9.20 13.28 9.58
N ARG A 137 -10.32 12.59 9.83
CA ARG A 137 -11.63 13.22 10.03
C ARG A 137 -11.75 13.99 11.34
N THR A 138 -11.23 13.43 12.44
CA THR A 138 -11.51 13.95 13.80
C THR A 138 -10.27 14.24 14.62
N GLY A 139 -9.10 13.73 14.21
CA GLY A 139 -7.86 13.77 14.99
C GLY A 139 -7.89 12.84 16.22
N LEU A 140 -8.83 11.90 16.29
CA LEU A 140 -9.07 11.06 17.47
C LEU A 140 -7.79 10.36 17.96
N ILE A 141 -7.09 9.69 17.06
CA ILE A 141 -5.89 8.91 17.42
C ILE A 141 -4.81 9.85 17.99
N TRP A 142 -4.50 10.93 17.28
CA TRP A 142 -3.49 11.89 17.74
C TRP A 142 -3.89 12.59 19.03
N LYS A 143 -5.15 13.01 19.18
CA LYS A 143 -5.64 13.62 20.43
C LYS A 143 -5.52 12.65 21.61
N THR A 144 -5.85 11.37 21.41
CA THR A 144 -5.76 10.34 22.43
C THR A 144 -4.30 10.06 22.82
N MET A 145 -3.44 9.88 21.80
CA MET A 145 -2.01 9.57 22.02
C MET A 145 -1.26 10.72 22.69
N ARG A 146 -1.55 11.96 22.36
CA ARG A 146 -0.94 13.16 22.99
C ARG A 146 -1.25 13.28 24.47
N ARG A 147 -2.37 12.74 24.94
CA ARG A 147 -2.73 12.69 26.35
C ARG A 147 -1.97 11.64 27.16
N ASN A 148 -1.27 10.72 26.50
CA ASN A 148 -0.55 9.65 27.16
C ASN A 148 0.80 10.17 27.71
N PRO A 149 1.00 10.22 29.03
CA PRO A 149 2.23 10.75 29.63
C PRO A 149 3.45 9.85 29.37
N HIS A 150 3.25 8.55 29.14
CA HIS A 150 4.34 7.63 28.82
C HIS A 150 4.88 7.90 27.41
N LEU A 151 3.99 8.16 26.44
CA LEU A 151 4.39 8.52 25.08
C LEU A 151 5.18 9.83 25.08
N ARG A 152 4.67 10.87 25.73
CA ARG A 152 5.37 12.16 25.84
C ARG A 152 6.77 11.98 26.44
N ARG A 153 6.87 11.25 27.56
CA ARG A 153 8.14 10.98 28.23
C ARG A 153 9.11 10.20 27.34
N GLY A 154 8.61 9.19 26.62
CA GLY A 154 9.41 8.38 25.70
C GLY A 154 9.98 9.22 24.56
N LEU A 155 9.17 10.06 23.94
CA LEU A 155 9.61 10.96 22.86
C LEU A 155 10.67 11.96 23.33
N LEU A 156 10.47 12.60 24.50
CA LEU A 156 11.46 13.52 25.07
C LEU A 156 12.79 12.81 25.38
N ARG A 157 12.75 11.57 25.92
CA ARG A 157 13.97 10.77 26.18
C ARG A 157 14.68 10.37 24.88
N ALA A 158 13.93 10.18 23.81
CA ALA A 158 14.49 9.90 22.48
C ALA A 158 14.99 11.15 21.74
N GLY A 159 14.96 12.33 22.38
CA GLY A 159 15.48 13.58 21.83
C GLY A 159 14.52 14.34 20.92
N PHE A 160 13.24 13.93 20.83
CA PHE A 160 12.25 14.70 20.07
C PHE A 160 11.90 15.99 20.83
N THR A 161 11.76 17.08 20.05
CA THR A 161 11.41 18.41 20.54
C THR A 161 10.39 19.07 19.62
N GLY A 162 9.73 20.13 20.08
CA GLY A 162 8.81 20.93 19.27
C GLY A 162 7.38 20.42 19.22
N GLY A 163 6.56 21.11 18.45
CA GLY A 163 5.14 20.80 18.31
C GLY A 163 4.41 20.72 19.66
N TRP A 164 3.59 19.70 19.84
CA TRP A 164 2.83 19.46 21.05
C TRP A 164 3.66 19.03 22.29
N LEU A 165 4.94 18.74 22.12
CA LEU A 165 5.83 18.40 23.24
C LEU A 165 6.26 19.62 24.05
N ASN A 166 6.12 20.84 23.49
CA ASN A 166 6.50 22.10 24.13
C ASN A 166 5.38 22.69 25.01
N GLY A 167 4.20 22.05 25.05
CA GLY A 167 3.04 22.51 25.82
C GLY A 167 2.80 21.72 27.10
#